data_65f7c36ae45f2af61b349062ee4409e4
#
_entry.id   65f7c36ae45f2af61b349062ee4409e4
#
_cell.length_a   1.000
_cell.length_b   1.000
_cell.length_c   1.000
_cell.angle_alpha   90.00
_cell.angle_beta   90.00
_cell.angle_gamma   90.00
#
_symmetry.space_group_name_H-M   'P 1'
#
loop_
_entity.id
_entity.type
_entity.pdbx_description
1 polymer ?
#
loop_
_entity_poly.entity_id
_entity_poly.type
_entity_poly.pdbx_seq_one_letter_code
_entity_poly.pdbx_strand_id
1 'polypeptide(L)'
;IWSERKHVSELSGKPIPEFSVWCFMHVLNKNTYKKFALNKRNIFLVLAEEHHQYDNVGRKDLETDPMWSKVFERRIELLRDAYGVKQ
;
A
#
# COMPACT_ATOMS: atom_id res chain seq x y z
N ILE A 1 -0.34 3.03 13.41
CA ILE A 1 -0.09 3.66 12.09
C ILE A 1 -0.86 4.96 11.93
N TRP A 2 -2.14 4.95 12.26
CA TRP A 2 -2.96 6.17 12.13
C TRP A 2 -2.41 7.35 12.92
N SER A 3 -2.01 7.12 14.17
CA SER A 3 -1.49 8.17 15.03
C SER A 3 -0.04 8.56 14.73
N GLU A 4 0.69 7.71 14.01
CA GLU A 4 2.10 7.91 13.72
C GLU A 4 2.36 8.68 12.43
N ARG A 5 1.38 8.72 11.52
CA ARG A 5 1.50 9.34 10.19
C ARG A 5 0.56 10.52 10.05
N LYS A 6 0.92 11.43 9.17
CA LYS A 6 0.01 12.51 8.80
C LYS A 6 -1.26 11.93 8.16
N HIS A 7 -2.40 12.54 8.45
CA HIS A 7 -3.68 12.07 7.92
C HIS A 7 -3.91 12.56 6.49
N VAL A 8 -2.99 12.21 5.61
CA VAL A 8 -3.06 12.47 4.19
C VAL A 8 -2.70 11.19 3.44
N SER A 9 -3.25 11.04 2.24
CA SER A 9 -2.89 9.90 1.40
C SER A 9 -1.40 9.93 1.06
N GLU A 10 -0.72 8.81 1.25
CA GLU A 10 0.70 8.69 0.88
C GLU A 10 0.87 8.60 -0.64
N LEU A 11 -0.23 8.47 -1.39
CA LEU A 11 -0.21 8.42 -2.85
C LEU A 11 -0.52 9.78 -3.45
N SER A 12 -1.70 10.33 -3.16
CA SER A 12 -2.17 11.57 -3.78
C SER A 12 -1.91 12.82 -2.97
N GLY A 13 -1.61 12.68 -1.68
CA GLY A 13 -1.44 13.82 -0.77
C GLY A 13 -2.75 14.46 -0.32
N LYS A 14 -3.88 13.92 -0.73
CA LYS A 14 -5.18 14.45 -0.32
C LYS A 14 -5.47 14.15 1.15
N PRO A 15 -6.12 15.06 1.87
CA PRO A 15 -6.40 14.84 3.28
C PRO A 15 -7.37 13.69 3.50
N ILE A 16 -7.14 12.94 4.57
CA ILE A 16 -8.02 11.85 5.00
C ILE A 16 -8.82 12.39 6.18
N PRO A 17 -10.11 12.73 5.99
CA PRO A 17 -10.87 13.42 7.03
C PRO A 17 -11.24 12.55 8.21
N GLU A 18 -11.39 11.25 8.02
CA GLU A 18 -11.85 10.36 9.06
C GLU A 18 -11.07 9.04 9.07
N PHE A 19 -10.90 8.48 10.25
CA PHE A 19 -10.34 7.15 10.41
C PHE A 19 -11.26 6.11 9.77
N SER A 20 -10.68 5.19 9.02
CA SER A 20 -11.39 4.06 8.44
C SER A 20 -10.41 2.92 8.22
N VAL A 21 -10.88 1.68 8.39
CA VAL A 21 -10.04 0.50 8.08
C VAL A 21 -9.67 0.46 6.61
N TRP A 22 -10.47 1.07 5.75
CA TRP A 22 -10.19 1.15 4.31
C TRP A 22 -9.04 2.08 3.96
N CYS A 23 -8.59 2.91 4.92
CA CYS A 23 -7.44 3.78 4.72
C CYS A 23 -6.11 3.03 4.81
N PHE A 24 -6.11 1.79 5.28
CA PHE A 24 -4.90 0.96 5.42
C PHE A 24 -4.82 -0.04 4.27
N MET A 25 -4.03 0.30 3.27
CA MET A 25 -3.87 -0.54 2.08
C MET A 25 -2.63 -1.42 2.21
N HIS A 26 -2.81 -2.74 2.11
CA HIS A 26 -1.69 -3.68 2.10
C HIS A 26 -1.13 -3.82 0.69
N VAL A 27 0.17 -3.64 0.55
CA VAL A 27 0.87 -3.81 -0.73
C VAL A 27 0.86 -5.26 -1.15
N LEU A 28 1.24 -6.16 -0.23
CA LEU A 28 1.14 -7.60 -0.40
C LEU A 28 -0.07 -8.12 0.36
N ASN A 29 -0.83 -8.98 -0.29
CA ASN A 29 -2.05 -9.54 0.30
C ASN A 29 -1.75 -10.24 1.62
N LYS A 30 -2.42 -9.82 2.69
CA LYS A 30 -2.19 -10.34 4.04
C LYS A 30 -2.52 -11.84 4.18
N ASN A 31 -3.39 -12.36 3.34
CA ASN A 31 -3.75 -13.79 3.38
C ASN A 31 -2.68 -14.66 2.75
N THR A 32 -2.01 -14.16 1.71
CA THR A 32 -0.94 -14.87 1.02
C THR A 32 0.41 -14.66 1.73
N TYR A 33 0.66 -13.45 2.20
CA TYR A 33 1.92 -13.06 2.82
C TYR A 33 1.70 -12.71 4.30
N LYS A 34 1.30 -13.70 5.08
CA LYS A 34 0.87 -13.50 6.47
C LYS A 34 1.90 -12.79 7.35
N LYS A 35 3.18 -13.06 7.12
CA LYS A 35 4.25 -12.42 7.91
C LYS A 35 4.34 -10.90 7.70
N PHE A 36 3.77 -10.40 6.62
CA PHE A 36 3.75 -8.96 6.34
C PHE A 36 2.46 -8.28 6.76
N ALA A 37 1.48 -9.02 7.28
CA ALA A 37 0.16 -8.45 7.59
C ALA A 37 0.23 -7.25 8.54
N LEU A 38 1.13 -7.29 9.53
CA LEU A 38 1.31 -6.22 10.51
C LEU A 38 2.60 -5.41 10.28
N ASN A 39 3.30 -5.67 9.19
CA ASN A 39 4.51 -4.94 8.84
C ASN A 39 4.14 -3.55 8.33
N LYS A 40 4.61 -2.51 9.01
CA LYS A 40 4.30 -1.11 8.64
C LYS A 40 4.74 -0.76 7.22
N ARG A 41 5.80 -1.37 6.72
CA ARG A 41 6.26 -1.15 5.35
C ARG A 41 5.30 -1.71 4.30
N ASN A 42 4.50 -2.71 4.68
CA ASN A 42 3.50 -3.31 3.81
C ASN A 42 2.17 -2.54 3.81
N ILE A 43 2.09 -1.48 4.58
CA ILE A 43 0.84 -0.72 4.75
C ILE A 43 1.05 0.72 4.31
N PHE A 44 0.22 1.17 3.36
CA PHE A 44 0.14 2.56 2.95
C PHE A 44 -1.13 3.18 3.51
N LEU A 45 -1.02 4.40 4.02
CA LEU A 45 -2.18 5.18 4.43
C LEU A 45 -2.69 5.91 3.20
N VAL A 46 -3.93 5.60 2.79
CA VAL A 46 -4.51 6.09 1.55
C VAL A 46 -5.98 6.46 1.75
N LEU A 47 -6.58 7.08 0.74
CA LEU A 47 -8.03 7.28 0.74
C LEU A 47 -8.72 5.94 0.47
N ALA A 48 -9.92 5.76 1.03
CA ALA A 48 -10.69 4.53 0.83
C ALA A 48 -10.90 4.21 -0.66
N GLU A 49 -11.18 5.23 -1.46
CA GLU A 49 -11.34 5.06 -2.92
C GLU A 49 -10.05 4.58 -3.59
N GLU A 50 -8.90 5.02 -3.11
CA GLU A 50 -7.61 4.56 -3.63
C GLU A 50 -7.37 3.09 -3.28
N HIS A 51 -7.74 2.68 -2.07
CA HIS A 51 -7.66 1.29 -1.65
C HIS A 51 -8.53 0.40 -2.54
N HIS A 52 -9.77 0.82 -2.80
CA HIS A 52 -10.67 0.07 -3.67
C HIS A 52 -10.12 -0.02 -5.09
N GLN A 53 -9.50 1.04 -5.58
CA GLN A 53 -8.89 1.05 -6.90
C GLN A 53 -7.77 0.02 -6.99
N TYR A 54 -6.92 -0.06 -5.97
CA TYR A 54 -5.82 -1.03 -5.93
C TYR A 54 -6.33 -2.47 -5.93
N ASP A 55 -7.44 -2.74 -5.21
CA ASP A 55 -7.99 -4.08 -5.11
C ASP A 55 -8.76 -4.52 -6.37
N ASN A 56 -9.35 -3.58 -7.09
CA ASN A 56 -10.29 -3.88 -8.17
C ASN A 56 -9.78 -3.60 -9.58
N VAL A 57 -8.82 -2.68 -9.73
CA VAL A 57 -8.24 -2.36 -11.04
C VAL A 57 -7.02 -3.25 -11.27
N GLY A 58 -6.83 -3.71 -12.50
CA GLY A 58 -5.68 -4.53 -12.85
C GLY A 58 -4.36 -3.80 -12.63
N ARG A 59 -3.34 -4.52 -12.13
CA ARG A 59 -2.03 -3.92 -11.86
C ARG A 59 -1.40 -3.24 -13.07
N LYS A 60 -1.60 -3.80 -14.26
CA LYS A 60 -1.04 -3.21 -15.48
C LYS A 60 -1.54 -1.78 -15.70
N ASP A 61 -2.81 -1.54 -15.38
CA ASP A 61 -3.39 -0.21 -15.55
C ASP A 61 -2.85 0.78 -14.51
N LEU A 62 -2.60 0.31 -13.29
CA LEU A 62 -2.04 1.14 -12.24
C LEU A 62 -0.56 1.42 -12.43
N GLU A 63 0.18 0.47 -12.96
CA GLU A 63 1.63 0.60 -13.16
C GLU A 63 2.01 1.77 -14.09
N THR A 64 1.09 2.18 -14.96
CA THR A 64 1.33 3.31 -15.86
C THR A 64 1.08 4.67 -15.21
N ASP A 65 0.49 4.68 -14.01
CA ASP A 65 0.17 5.92 -13.30
C ASP A 65 1.29 6.25 -12.31
N PRO A 66 1.96 7.42 -12.46
CA PRO A 66 3.04 7.82 -11.54
C PRO A 66 2.63 7.85 -10.07
N MET A 67 1.36 8.10 -9.77
CA MET A 67 0.87 8.10 -8.39
C MET A 67 1.10 6.76 -7.70
N TRP A 68 1.03 5.66 -8.44
CA TRP A 68 1.17 4.31 -7.92
C TRP A 68 2.60 3.78 -7.90
N SER A 69 3.56 4.54 -8.43
CA SER A 69 4.95 4.07 -8.55
C SER A 69 5.55 3.65 -7.20
N LYS A 70 5.26 4.41 -6.13
CA LYS A 70 5.76 4.08 -4.78
C LYS A 70 5.27 2.74 -4.29
N VAL A 71 4.02 2.39 -4.62
CA VAL A 71 3.42 1.12 -4.21
C VAL A 71 4.15 -0.04 -4.88
N PHE A 72 4.37 0.07 -6.18
CA PHE A 72 5.02 -1.01 -6.93
C PHE A 72 6.51 -1.14 -6.59
N GLU A 73 7.19 -0.04 -6.33
CA GLU A 73 8.57 -0.08 -5.84
C GLU A 73 8.63 -0.80 -4.48
N ARG A 74 7.73 -0.45 -3.57
CA ARG A 74 7.66 -1.10 -2.27
C ARG A 74 7.33 -2.58 -2.40
N ARG A 75 6.44 -2.93 -3.34
CA ARG A 75 6.08 -4.31 -3.61
C ARG A 75 7.31 -5.13 -4.01
N ILE A 76 8.16 -4.59 -4.88
CA ILE A 76 9.39 -5.27 -5.30
C ILE A 76 10.32 -5.49 -4.10
N GLU A 77 10.51 -4.47 -3.27
CA GLU A 77 11.35 -4.57 -2.08
C GLU A 77 10.84 -5.67 -1.12
N LEU A 78 9.53 -5.69 -0.87
CA LEU A 78 8.92 -6.66 0.03
C LEU A 78 9.00 -8.08 -0.52
N LEU A 79 8.85 -8.25 -1.83
CA LEU A 79 8.97 -9.56 -2.45
C LEU A 79 10.40 -10.09 -2.38
N ARG A 80 11.40 -9.23 -2.50
CA ARG A 80 12.79 -9.62 -2.30
C ARG A 80 13.01 -10.12 -0.88
N ASP A 81 12.46 -9.42 0.11
CA ASP A 81 12.55 -9.84 1.51
C ASP A 81 11.83 -11.17 1.73
N ALA A 82 10.65 -11.34 1.10
CA ALA A 82 9.83 -12.55 1.25
C ALA A 82 10.55 -13.79 0.73
N TYR A 83 11.28 -13.66 -0.37
CA TYR A 83 11.97 -14.79 -1.00
C TYR A 83 13.44 -14.88 -0.63
N GLY A 84 13.90 -14.04 0.29
CA GLY A 84 15.27 -14.08 0.77
C GLY A 84 16.31 -13.66 -0.27
N VAL A 85 15.89 -12.91 -1.29
CA VAL A 85 16.82 -12.41 -2.31
C VAL A 85 17.69 -11.32 -1.71
N LYS A 86 18.99 -11.49 -1.78
CA LYS A 86 19.95 -10.51 -1.27
C LYS A 86 20.65 -9.81 -2.43
N GLN A 87 20.86 -8.54 -2.24
CA GLN A 87 21.61 -7.73 -3.20
C GLN A 87 23.08 -7.71 -2.85
#